data_f467ef337347fcca693b4a617457d096
#
_entry.id   f467ef337347fcca693b4a617457d096
#
_cell.length_a   1.000
_cell.length_b   1.000
_cell.length_c   1.000
_cell.angle_alpha   90.00
_cell.angle_beta   90.00
_cell.angle_gamma   90.00
#
_symmetry.space_group_name_H-M   'P 1'
#
loop_
_entity.id
_entity.type
_entity.pdbx_description
1 polymer ?
#
loop_
_entity_poly.entity_id
_entity_poly.type
_entity_poly.pdbx_seq_one_letter_code
_entity_poly.pdbx_strand_id
1 'polypeptide(L)'
;MSRIGWCLAMLSFIAAEPAFAWGNQGHMAMGLIAYDRLAAHDTAAISAIEALIAQHPDRARFDSLLAGLEGSERERRLFELIARWPDDIRATRWNHTHWHHQLRVVVGWKAFRGPRLGEADSAFRRNLDILRDFLAKPADRAIALCWVFHIVGDMHQPLHAGHRQDKYFPLTDFAGTKGWVRRSADAAPERFHHFWDTPADRPGDEFAGAAAIAAAADRPFVAPPSGDALADYRLWVAESERVAAEDAYPDAMGAEGDRPEKAGVLAPEYVERARLIGEKRIGEAGERLADLLAALFPAN
;
A
#
# COMPACT_ATOMS: atom_id res chain seq x y z
N MET A 1 42.23 10.24 45.98
CA MET A 1 40.74 10.32 45.80
C MET A 1 40.46 10.45 44.33
N SER A 2 40.21 9.32 43.68
CA SER A 2 39.94 9.25 42.21
C SER A 2 38.47 9.34 41.95
N ARG A 3 38.03 10.36 41.16
CA ARG A 3 36.66 10.51 40.72
C ARG A 3 36.49 9.74 39.40
N ILE A 4 35.81 8.60 39.44
CA ILE A 4 35.39 7.86 38.26
C ILE A 4 34.14 8.54 37.73
N GLY A 5 34.29 9.24 36.59
CA GLY A 5 33.16 9.81 35.85
C GLY A 5 32.45 8.69 35.07
N TRP A 6 31.20 8.47 35.39
CA TRP A 6 30.33 7.60 34.61
C TRP A 6 29.79 8.38 33.38
N CYS A 7 30.28 8.06 32.19
CA CYS A 7 29.64 8.47 30.94
C CYS A 7 28.41 7.58 30.71
N LEU A 8 27.22 8.12 30.96
CA LEU A 8 25.98 7.52 30.45
C LEU A 8 25.96 7.71 28.93
N ALA A 9 26.21 6.66 28.20
CA ALA A 9 25.88 6.59 26.78
C ALA A 9 24.36 6.53 26.65
N MET A 10 23.73 7.63 26.23
CA MET A 10 22.35 7.61 25.76
C MET A 10 22.30 6.76 24.46
N LEU A 11 21.85 5.53 24.56
CA LEU A 11 21.37 4.76 23.41
C LEU A 11 20.08 5.42 22.93
N SER A 12 20.19 6.28 21.92
CA SER A 12 19.02 6.71 21.15
C SER A 12 18.44 5.48 20.45
N PHE A 13 17.38 4.90 20.98
CA PHE A 13 16.54 4.01 20.24
C PHE A 13 15.92 4.83 19.09
N ILE A 14 16.50 4.72 17.91
CA ILE A 14 15.82 5.13 16.67
C ILE A 14 14.71 4.10 16.51
N ALA A 15 13.50 4.47 16.92
CA ALA A 15 12.32 3.70 16.57
C ALA A 15 12.32 3.57 15.03
N ALA A 16 12.37 2.34 14.53
CA ALA A 16 12.17 2.10 13.11
C ALA A 16 10.77 2.63 12.81
N GLU A 17 10.69 3.66 11.98
CA GLU A 17 9.40 4.10 11.45
C GLU A 17 8.74 2.90 10.78
N PRO A 18 7.47 2.60 11.09
CA PRO A 18 6.79 1.50 10.44
C PRO A 18 6.78 1.76 8.92
N ALA A 19 7.18 0.74 8.15
CA ALA A 19 7.01 0.77 6.71
C ALA A 19 5.51 0.91 6.42
N PHE A 20 5.13 1.98 5.76
CA PHE A 20 3.78 2.16 5.24
C PHE A 20 3.72 1.46 3.87
N ALA A 21 2.55 1.01 3.50
CA ALA A 21 2.13 0.69 2.14
C ALA A 21 2.12 1.97 1.28
N TRP A 22 1.45 2.00 0.12
CA TRP A 22 1.16 3.32 -0.45
C TRP A 22 0.82 4.29 0.67
N GLY A 23 1.32 5.50 0.63
CA GLY A 23 0.89 6.54 1.55
C GLY A 23 -0.63 6.67 1.57
N ASN A 24 -1.20 7.30 2.58
CA ASN A 24 -2.65 7.47 2.70
C ASN A 24 -3.31 7.92 1.39
N GLN A 25 -2.67 8.86 0.67
CA GLN A 25 -3.20 9.38 -0.59
C GLN A 25 -3.27 8.30 -1.67
N GLY A 26 -2.29 7.41 -1.78
CA GLY A 26 -2.27 6.33 -2.78
C GLY A 26 -3.38 5.31 -2.54
N HIS A 27 -3.57 4.86 -1.29
CA HIS A 27 -4.68 3.96 -0.93
C HIS A 27 -6.04 4.61 -1.17
N MET A 28 -6.21 5.86 -0.76
CA MET A 28 -7.44 6.60 -0.99
C MET A 28 -7.72 6.79 -2.48
N ALA A 29 -6.71 7.14 -3.29
CA ALA A 29 -6.86 7.30 -4.73
C ALA A 29 -7.30 5.99 -5.41
N MET A 30 -6.71 4.85 -5.03
CA MET A 30 -7.16 3.54 -5.48
C MET A 30 -8.62 3.27 -5.14
N GLY A 31 -9.03 3.58 -3.90
CA GLY A 31 -10.42 3.47 -3.45
C GLY A 31 -11.37 4.32 -4.28
N LEU A 32 -10.99 5.58 -4.60
CA LEU A 32 -11.76 6.47 -5.47
C LEU A 32 -11.92 5.93 -6.88
N ILE A 33 -10.86 5.40 -7.47
CA ILE A 33 -10.91 4.81 -8.82
C ILE A 33 -11.85 3.60 -8.83
N ALA A 34 -11.79 2.75 -7.81
CA ALA A 34 -12.70 1.61 -7.68
C ALA A 34 -14.17 2.07 -7.53
N TYR A 35 -14.42 3.09 -6.70
CA TYR A 35 -15.74 3.68 -6.58
C TYR A 35 -16.26 4.22 -7.91
N ASP A 36 -15.49 5.06 -8.61
CA ASP A 36 -15.89 5.69 -9.86
C ASP A 36 -16.29 4.66 -10.92
N ARG A 37 -15.53 3.55 -11.00
CA ARG A 37 -15.83 2.45 -11.93
C ARG A 37 -17.11 1.71 -11.54
N LEU A 38 -17.31 1.40 -10.25
CA LEU A 38 -18.54 0.75 -9.78
C LEU A 38 -19.76 1.68 -9.95
N ALA A 39 -19.63 2.97 -9.66
CA ALA A 39 -20.72 3.94 -9.81
C ALA A 39 -21.18 4.07 -11.27
N ALA A 40 -20.30 3.83 -12.23
CA ALA A 40 -20.63 3.85 -13.65
C ALA A 40 -21.32 2.57 -14.13
N HIS A 41 -21.15 1.42 -13.44
CA HIS A 41 -21.54 0.11 -13.98
C HIS A 41 -22.28 -0.80 -12.99
N ASP A 42 -22.08 -0.64 -11.68
CA ASP A 42 -22.61 -1.57 -10.64
C ASP A 42 -22.85 -0.87 -9.30
N THR A 43 -23.89 -0.07 -9.22
CA THR A 43 -24.28 0.62 -7.98
C THR A 43 -24.77 -0.33 -6.88
N ALA A 44 -25.17 -1.56 -7.22
CA ALA A 44 -25.59 -2.56 -6.24
C ALA A 44 -24.40 -2.99 -5.34
N ALA A 45 -23.21 -3.11 -5.92
CA ALA A 45 -21.99 -3.41 -5.15
C ALA A 45 -21.69 -2.29 -4.14
N ILE A 46 -21.86 -1.01 -4.51
CA ILE A 46 -21.66 0.13 -3.60
C ILE A 46 -22.61 0.02 -2.41
N SER A 47 -23.90 -0.19 -2.65
CA SER A 47 -24.89 -0.31 -1.58
C SER A 47 -24.62 -1.50 -0.65
N ALA A 48 -24.14 -2.63 -1.19
CA ALA A 48 -23.77 -3.79 -0.38
C ALA A 48 -22.53 -3.52 0.49
N ILE A 49 -21.54 -2.81 -0.03
CA ILE A 49 -20.34 -2.37 0.69
C ILE A 49 -20.73 -1.43 1.84
N GLU A 50 -21.55 -0.41 1.59
CA GLU A 50 -22.05 0.51 2.62
C GLU A 50 -22.77 -0.24 3.75
N ALA A 51 -23.70 -1.14 3.38
CA ALA A 51 -24.44 -1.94 4.35
C ALA A 51 -23.51 -2.82 5.22
N LEU A 52 -22.43 -3.34 4.62
CA LEU A 52 -21.46 -4.14 5.34
C LEU A 52 -20.59 -3.27 6.27
N ILE A 53 -20.09 -2.13 5.83
CA ILE A 53 -19.29 -1.21 6.65
C ILE A 53 -20.12 -0.61 7.79
N ALA A 54 -21.43 -0.49 7.64
CA ALA A 54 -22.32 -0.13 8.75
C ALA A 54 -22.26 -1.12 9.94
N GLN A 55 -21.75 -2.34 9.72
CA GLN A 55 -21.53 -3.36 10.76
C GLN A 55 -20.09 -3.40 11.29
N HIS A 56 -19.22 -2.50 10.81
CA HIS A 56 -17.80 -2.50 11.17
C HIS A 56 -17.61 -2.14 12.65
N PRO A 57 -16.78 -2.89 13.41
CA PRO A 57 -16.61 -2.64 14.86
C PRO A 57 -15.93 -1.31 15.20
N ASP A 58 -15.20 -0.72 14.24
CA ASP A 58 -14.62 0.64 14.34
C ASP A 58 -15.50 1.69 13.62
N ARG A 59 -16.80 1.45 13.55
CA ARG A 59 -17.76 2.31 12.85
C ARG A 59 -17.69 3.77 13.30
N ALA A 60 -17.46 4.03 14.58
CA ALA A 60 -17.36 5.39 15.10
C ALA A 60 -16.28 6.23 14.41
N ARG A 61 -15.17 5.62 13.99
CA ARG A 61 -14.14 6.29 13.18
C ARG A 61 -14.68 6.69 11.81
N PHE A 62 -15.34 5.77 11.09
CA PHE A 62 -15.95 6.06 9.80
C PHE A 62 -17.00 7.15 9.93
N ASP A 63 -17.94 7.03 10.87
CA ASP A 63 -19.01 7.99 11.09
C ASP A 63 -18.47 9.40 11.38
N SER A 64 -17.38 9.52 12.15
CA SER A 64 -16.73 10.80 12.43
C SER A 64 -16.14 11.46 11.20
N LEU A 65 -15.51 10.67 10.31
CA LEU A 65 -14.85 11.17 9.11
C LEU A 65 -15.83 11.39 7.93
N LEU A 66 -17.03 10.81 8.03
CA LEU A 66 -18.12 10.96 7.06
C LEU A 66 -19.15 12.01 7.48
N ALA A 67 -18.98 12.63 8.67
CA ALA A 67 -19.94 13.59 9.20
C ALA A 67 -20.11 14.80 8.27
N GLY A 68 -21.37 15.12 7.96
CA GLY A 68 -21.73 16.25 7.09
C GLY A 68 -21.63 15.97 5.58
N LEU A 69 -21.21 14.76 5.19
CA LEU A 69 -21.18 14.33 3.79
C LEU A 69 -22.45 13.53 3.44
N GLU A 70 -22.97 13.72 2.23
CA GLU A 70 -24.18 13.05 1.73
C GLU A 70 -23.98 12.53 0.30
N GLY A 71 -24.84 11.57 -0.11
CA GLY A 71 -24.88 11.03 -1.46
C GLY A 71 -23.52 10.52 -1.94
N SER A 72 -23.21 10.76 -3.19
CA SER A 72 -21.98 10.29 -3.83
C SER A 72 -20.69 10.83 -3.19
N GLU A 73 -20.71 12.00 -2.57
CA GLU A 73 -19.55 12.53 -1.85
C GLU A 73 -19.23 11.67 -0.61
N ARG A 74 -20.27 11.26 0.12
CA ARG A 74 -20.15 10.36 1.27
C ARG A 74 -19.68 8.98 0.85
N GLU A 75 -20.22 8.42 -0.23
CA GLU A 75 -19.83 7.12 -0.77
C GLU A 75 -18.36 7.12 -1.22
N ARG A 76 -17.92 8.14 -1.96
CA ARG A 76 -16.53 8.33 -2.37
C ARG A 76 -15.60 8.35 -1.16
N ARG A 77 -15.93 9.19 -0.17
CA ARG A 77 -15.17 9.27 1.07
C ARG A 77 -15.12 7.94 1.82
N LEU A 78 -16.19 7.17 1.82
CA LEU A 78 -16.20 5.85 2.43
C LEU A 78 -15.21 4.89 1.78
N PHE A 79 -15.11 4.87 0.46
CA PHE A 79 -14.14 4.02 -0.26
C PHE A 79 -12.69 4.42 0.03
N GLU A 80 -12.40 5.72 0.13
CA GLU A 80 -11.11 6.23 0.58
C GLU A 80 -10.75 5.70 1.97
N LEU A 81 -11.68 5.79 2.91
CA LEU A 81 -11.50 5.38 4.30
C LEU A 81 -11.36 3.87 4.45
N ILE A 82 -12.11 3.07 3.69
CA ILE A 82 -11.98 1.61 3.67
C ILE A 82 -10.56 1.21 3.24
N ALA A 83 -10.05 1.84 2.18
CA ALA A 83 -8.75 1.49 1.61
C ALA A 83 -7.57 1.81 2.56
N ARG A 84 -7.65 2.89 3.35
CA ARG A 84 -6.59 3.29 4.28
C ARG A 84 -6.74 2.74 5.70
N TRP A 85 -7.92 2.24 6.07
CA TRP A 85 -8.20 1.84 7.45
C TRP A 85 -7.17 0.89 8.08
N PRO A 86 -6.59 -0.13 7.40
CA PRO A 86 -5.55 -0.98 7.98
C PRO A 86 -4.30 -0.23 8.44
N ASP A 87 -3.96 0.89 7.82
CA ASP A 87 -2.87 1.76 8.27
C ASP A 87 -3.27 2.63 9.46
N ASP A 88 -4.50 3.12 9.51
CA ASP A 88 -5.01 3.94 10.60
C ASP A 88 -5.08 3.17 11.94
N ILE A 89 -5.13 1.82 11.88
CA ILE A 89 -5.37 0.99 13.08
C ILE A 89 -4.11 0.29 13.62
N ARG A 90 -2.91 0.74 13.21
CA ARG A 90 -1.63 0.09 13.59
C ARG A 90 -1.41 -0.06 15.10
N ALA A 91 -1.98 0.82 15.92
CA ALA A 91 -1.93 0.75 17.38
C ALA A 91 -3.07 -0.08 18.02
N THR A 92 -3.85 -0.80 17.22
CA THR A 92 -5.02 -1.56 17.71
C THR A 92 -4.82 -3.06 17.59
N ARG A 93 -5.78 -3.82 18.15
CA ARG A 93 -5.82 -5.30 18.05
C ARG A 93 -6.06 -5.83 16.62
N TRP A 94 -6.47 -5.00 15.69
CA TRP A 94 -6.74 -5.37 14.30
C TRP A 94 -5.52 -5.19 13.39
N ASN A 95 -4.39 -4.68 13.94
CA ASN A 95 -3.14 -4.56 13.20
C ASN A 95 -2.53 -5.92 12.90
N HIS A 96 -2.13 -6.10 11.64
CA HIS A 96 -1.44 -7.27 11.14
C HIS A 96 -0.25 -6.85 10.26
N THR A 97 0.85 -6.43 10.88
CA THR A 97 2.02 -5.86 10.18
C THR A 97 2.54 -6.73 9.03
N HIS A 98 2.45 -8.06 9.14
CA HIS A 98 2.95 -8.97 8.10
C HIS A 98 1.98 -9.16 6.93
N TRP A 99 0.76 -8.64 7.00
CA TRP A 99 -0.22 -8.73 5.92
C TRP A 99 -0.01 -7.69 4.81
N HIS A 100 0.84 -6.70 5.06
CA HIS A 100 1.12 -5.61 4.12
C HIS A 100 2.11 -5.99 3.01
N HIS A 101 2.78 -7.13 3.06
CA HIS A 101 3.84 -7.44 2.11
C HIS A 101 3.96 -8.93 1.78
N GLN A 102 4.51 -9.21 0.59
CA GLN A 102 4.80 -10.53 0.06
C GLN A 102 6.15 -10.52 -0.67
N LEU A 103 7.24 -10.29 0.07
CA LEU A 103 8.55 -9.92 -0.43
C LEU A 103 9.31 -11.06 -1.05
N ARG A 104 9.90 -10.86 -2.21
CA ARG A 104 10.88 -11.72 -2.87
C ARG A 104 12.17 -10.97 -3.12
N VAL A 105 13.31 -11.66 -3.05
CA VAL A 105 14.57 -11.07 -3.54
C VAL A 105 14.44 -10.86 -5.05
N VAL A 106 14.46 -9.60 -5.49
CA VAL A 106 14.36 -9.25 -6.92
C VAL A 106 15.66 -8.70 -7.47
N VAL A 107 16.59 -8.24 -6.60
CA VAL A 107 17.92 -7.76 -6.98
C VAL A 107 18.98 -8.40 -6.11
N GLY A 108 20.11 -8.77 -6.73
CA GLY A 108 21.30 -9.28 -6.08
C GLY A 108 21.48 -10.79 -6.16
N TRP A 109 22.11 -11.40 -5.14
CA TRP A 109 22.66 -12.76 -5.23
C TRP A 109 21.67 -13.89 -5.47
N LYS A 110 20.41 -13.71 -5.07
CA LYS A 110 19.37 -14.72 -5.18
C LYS A 110 18.11 -14.19 -5.87
N ALA A 111 18.29 -13.22 -6.78
CA ALA A 111 17.17 -12.61 -7.48
C ALA A 111 16.23 -13.68 -8.08
N PHE A 112 14.93 -13.52 -7.79
CA PHE A 112 13.85 -14.42 -8.21
C PHE A 112 13.97 -15.88 -7.73
N ARG A 113 14.82 -16.15 -6.73
CA ARG A 113 14.99 -17.47 -6.12
C ARG A 113 14.53 -17.49 -4.66
N GLY A 114 14.10 -18.65 -4.20
CA GLY A 114 13.67 -18.86 -2.82
C GLY A 114 12.22 -18.44 -2.53
N PRO A 115 11.81 -18.61 -1.25
CA PRO A 115 10.44 -18.28 -0.82
C PRO A 115 10.22 -16.78 -0.75
N ARG A 116 8.96 -16.37 -0.79
CA ARG A 116 8.53 -15.02 -0.43
C ARG A 116 8.42 -14.88 1.09
N LEU A 117 8.70 -13.69 1.60
CA LEU A 117 8.54 -13.32 3.02
C LEU A 117 7.30 -12.46 3.18
N GLY A 118 6.61 -12.57 4.32
CA GLY A 118 5.35 -11.88 4.58
C GLY A 118 4.15 -12.80 4.46
N GLU A 119 2.98 -12.28 4.75
CA GLU A 119 1.75 -13.05 4.89
C GLU A 119 0.60 -12.53 4.00
N ALA A 120 0.86 -11.59 3.08
CA ALA A 120 -0.20 -10.99 2.27
C ALA A 120 -0.98 -12.01 1.42
N ASP A 121 -0.34 -13.07 0.86
CA ASP A 121 -1.03 -14.15 0.12
C ASP A 121 -2.04 -14.90 1.00
N SER A 122 -1.61 -15.30 2.19
CA SER A 122 -2.48 -16.01 3.14
C SER A 122 -3.58 -15.10 3.71
N ALA A 123 -3.23 -13.83 3.96
CA ALA A 123 -4.18 -12.84 4.42
C ALA A 123 -5.25 -12.52 3.36
N PHE A 124 -4.85 -12.32 2.11
CA PHE A 124 -5.78 -12.08 1.01
C PHE A 124 -6.77 -13.24 0.86
N ARG A 125 -6.27 -14.48 0.80
CA ARG A 125 -7.10 -15.69 0.76
C ARG A 125 -8.08 -15.74 1.92
N ARG A 126 -7.57 -15.60 3.16
CA ARG A 126 -8.40 -15.65 4.38
C ARG A 126 -9.52 -14.62 4.36
N ASN A 127 -9.21 -13.39 3.99
CA ASN A 127 -10.20 -12.32 3.98
C ASN A 127 -11.22 -12.50 2.86
N LEU A 128 -10.83 -13.04 1.69
CA LEU A 128 -11.78 -13.44 0.65
C LEU A 128 -12.72 -14.56 1.12
N ASP A 129 -12.19 -15.57 1.81
CA ASP A 129 -13.00 -16.68 2.33
C ASP A 129 -14.04 -16.16 3.36
N ILE A 130 -13.64 -15.23 4.26
CA ILE A 130 -14.55 -14.59 5.22
C ILE A 130 -15.62 -13.75 4.49
N LEU A 131 -15.26 -13.02 3.44
CA LEU A 131 -16.22 -12.22 2.65
C LEU A 131 -17.26 -13.08 1.94
N ARG A 132 -16.85 -14.25 1.45
CA ARG A 132 -17.72 -15.21 0.72
C ARG A 132 -18.59 -16.06 1.66
N ASP A 133 -18.20 -16.16 2.92
CA ASP A 133 -18.97 -16.91 3.92
C ASP A 133 -20.13 -16.04 4.45
N PHE A 134 -21.35 -16.28 3.96
CA PHE A 134 -22.55 -15.58 4.43
C PHE A 134 -22.94 -15.93 5.85
N LEU A 135 -22.36 -16.97 6.46
CA LEU A 135 -22.56 -17.34 7.86
C LEU A 135 -21.55 -16.64 8.80
N ALA A 136 -20.49 -16.05 8.25
CA ALA A 136 -19.54 -15.27 9.03
C ALA A 136 -20.22 -14.03 9.62
N LYS A 137 -19.76 -13.60 10.80
CA LYS A 137 -20.32 -12.40 11.45
C LYS A 137 -20.14 -11.16 10.57
N PRO A 138 -21.17 -10.33 10.42
CA PRO A 138 -21.07 -9.11 9.61
C PRO A 138 -19.87 -8.21 9.99
N ALA A 139 -19.56 -8.12 11.29
CA ALA A 139 -18.40 -7.37 11.79
C ALA A 139 -17.06 -7.93 11.25
N ASP A 140 -16.91 -9.26 11.21
CA ASP A 140 -15.69 -9.90 10.71
C ASP A 140 -15.58 -9.73 9.19
N ARG A 141 -16.70 -9.80 8.46
CA ARG A 141 -16.77 -9.53 7.03
C ARG A 141 -16.43 -8.07 6.71
N ALA A 142 -16.88 -7.11 7.51
CA ALA A 142 -16.53 -5.70 7.35
C ALA A 142 -15.03 -5.43 7.52
N ILE A 143 -14.40 -6.05 8.54
CA ILE A 143 -12.94 -6.00 8.72
C ILE A 143 -12.23 -6.64 7.51
N ALA A 144 -12.70 -7.81 7.08
CA ALA A 144 -12.12 -8.51 5.93
C ALA A 144 -12.19 -7.68 4.64
N LEU A 145 -13.26 -6.91 4.44
CA LEU A 145 -13.40 -6.00 3.31
C LEU A 145 -12.32 -4.92 3.33
N CYS A 146 -12.08 -4.26 4.47
CA CYS A 146 -11.01 -3.26 4.59
C CYS A 146 -9.63 -3.87 4.26
N TRP A 147 -9.35 -5.06 4.77
CA TRP A 147 -8.09 -5.76 4.46
C TRP A 147 -7.96 -6.15 2.99
N VAL A 148 -9.05 -6.57 2.32
CA VAL A 148 -9.01 -6.86 0.88
C VAL A 148 -8.70 -5.60 0.08
N PHE A 149 -9.37 -4.47 0.35
CA PHE A 149 -9.05 -3.19 -0.29
C PHE A 149 -7.57 -2.87 -0.16
N HIS A 150 -7.07 -2.89 1.07
CA HIS A 150 -5.70 -2.49 1.39
C HIS A 150 -4.65 -3.39 0.74
N ILE A 151 -4.79 -4.72 0.87
CA ILE A 151 -3.85 -5.70 0.30
C ILE A 151 -3.79 -5.58 -1.24
N VAL A 152 -4.92 -5.30 -1.90
CA VAL A 152 -4.90 -5.02 -3.35
C VAL A 152 -3.99 -3.82 -3.65
N GLY A 153 -4.10 -2.74 -2.89
CA GLY A 153 -3.21 -1.58 -3.03
C GLY A 153 -1.75 -1.94 -2.78
N ASP A 154 -1.46 -2.60 -1.66
CA ASP A 154 -0.12 -3.02 -1.26
C ASP A 154 0.59 -3.86 -2.34
N MET A 155 -0.13 -4.80 -2.93
CA MET A 155 0.44 -5.69 -3.94
C MET A 155 0.67 -5.00 -5.28
N HIS A 156 0.28 -3.73 -5.44
CA HIS A 156 0.63 -2.89 -6.57
C HIS A 156 1.80 -1.93 -6.27
N GLN A 157 2.23 -1.80 -5.01
CA GLN A 157 3.44 -1.07 -4.63
C GLN A 157 4.68 -1.98 -4.82
N PRO A 158 5.65 -1.58 -5.66
CA PRO A 158 6.76 -2.45 -6.04
C PRO A 158 7.57 -2.99 -4.85
N LEU A 159 7.87 -2.16 -3.85
CA LEU A 159 8.66 -2.58 -2.69
C LEU A 159 7.86 -3.41 -1.67
N HIS A 160 6.54 -3.55 -1.81
CA HIS A 160 5.75 -4.51 -1.04
C HIS A 160 5.85 -5.94 -1.60
N ALA A 161 6.34 -6.08 -2.83
CA ALA A 161 6.57 -7.37 -3.50
C ALA A 161 8.06 -7.71 -3.64
N GLY A 162 8.94 -6.70 -3.78
CA GLY A 162 10.35 -6.88 -4.05
C GLY A 162 11.27 -6.34 -2.98
N HIS A 163 12.39 -7.04 -2.72
CA HIS A 163 13.47 -6.54 -1.88
C HIS A 163 14.85 -6.90 -2.44
N ARG A 164 15.90 -6.25 -1.94
CA ARG A 164 17.27 -6.37 -2.38
C ARG A 164 18.10 -7.19 -1.39
N GLN A 165 19.01 -8.05 -1.92
CA GLN A 165 20.00 -8.77 -1.14
C GLN A 165 21.35 -8.79 -1.88
N ASP A 166 22.34 -8.02 -1.39
CA ASP A 166 23.66 -7.92 -2.00
C ASP A 166 24.76 -7.64 -0.95
N LYS A 167 25.96 -7.23 -1.41
CA LYS A 167 27.09 -6.91 -0.53
C LYS A 167 26.83 -5.78 0.47
N TYR A 168 25.91 -4.85 0.17
CA TYR A 168 25.54 -3.75 1.06
C TYR A 168 24.44 -4.16 2.03
N PHE A 169 23.57 -5.06 1.62
CA PHE A 169 22.47 -5.61 2.40
C PHE A 169 22.51 -7.13 2.37
N PRO A 170 23.48 -7.78 3.10
CA PRO A 170 23.75 -9.21 2.95
C PRO A 170 22.61 -10.12 3.41
N LEU A 171 21.75 -9.67 4.30
CA LEU A 171 20.52 -10.38 4.66
C LEU A 171 19.34 -9.91 3.80
N THR A 172 19.05 -8.61 3.86
CA THR A 172 18.00 -7.92 3.08
C THR A 172 18.06 -6.43 3.41
N ASP A 173 17.64 -5.58 2.47
CA ASP A 173 17.35 -4.16 2.70
C ASP A 173 15.98 -3.95 3.36
N PHE A 174 15.22 -5.05 3.62
CA PHE A 174 13.84 -5.01 4.09
C PHE A 174 12.96 -4.08 3.24
N ALA A 175 12.91 -4.37 1.93
CA ALA A 175 12.11 -3.60 0.98
C ALA A 175 12.46 -2.10 0.96
N GLY A 176 13.73 -1.75 1.07
CA GLY A 176 14.21 -0.36 1.09
C GLY A 176 14.08 0.35 2.44
N THR A 177 13.56 -0.31 3.48
CA THR A 177 13.44 0.33 4.81
C THR A 177 14.78 0.60 5.49
N LYS A 178 15.85 -0.05 5.05
CA LYS A 178 17.22 0.21 5.52
C LYS A 178 17.98 1.24 4.69
N GLY A 179 17.52 1.51 3.46
CA GLY A 179 18.12 2.49 2.57
C GLY A 179 17.62 3.92 2.85
N TRP A 180 18.47 4.92 2.61
CA TRP A 180 18.16 6.33 2.77
C TRP A 180 18.47 7.07 1.47
N VAL A 181 17.54 7.92 1.04
CA VAL A 181 17.64 8.73 -0.18
C VAL A 181 17.14 10.16 0.08
N ARG A 182 17.36 11.04 -0.90
CA ARG A 182 16.78 12.39 -0.94
C ARG A 182 16.13 12.60 -2.30
N ARG A 183 14.93 13.16 -2.35
CA ARG A 183 14.23 13.51 -3.60
C ARG A 183 14.90 14.65 -4.36
N SER A 184 15.57 15.55 -3.62
CA SER A 184 16.37 16.66 -4.17
C SER A 184 17.50 17.01 -3.21
N ALA A 185 18.41 17.88 -3.63
CA ALA A 185 19.53 18.33 -2.80
C ALA A 185 19.07 19.00 -1.50
N ASP A 186 17.96 19.72 -1.53
CA ASP A 186 17.40 20.48 -0.39
C ASP A 186 16.38 19.67 0.42
N ALA A 187 16.02 18.46 -0.04
CA ALA A 187 15.06 17.61 0.66
C ALA A 187 15.70 16.94 1.90
N ALA A 188 14.92 16.74 2.95
CA ALA A 188 15.32 15.90 4.07
C ALA A 188 15.57 14.46 3.59
N PRO A 189 16.48 13.71 4.25
CA PRO A 189 16.64 12.29 3.98
C PRO A 189 15.40 11.52 4.41
N GLU A 190 14.98 10.59 3.58
CA GLU A 190 13.85 9.69 3.84
C GLU A 190 14.26 8.23 3.57
N ARG A 191 13.49 7.28 4.10
CA ARG A 191 13.67 5.87 3.77
C ARG A 191 13.33 5.63 2.30
N PHE A 192 14.10 4.79 1.62
CA PHE A 192 13.84 4.42 0.23
C PHE A 192 12.47 3.75 0.06
N HIS A 193 12.05 2.96 1.05
CA HIS A 193 10.69 2.42 1.11
C HIS A 193 9.64 3.53 1.12
N HIS A 194 9.77 4.52 2.02
CA HIS A 194 8.84 5.65 2.13
C HIS A 194 8.78 6.48 0.84
N PHE A 195 9.92 6.67 0.17
CA PHE A 195 9.94 7.29 -1.15
C PHE A 195 9.00 6.57 -2.13
N TRP A 196 9.00 5.23 -2.14
CA TRP A 196 8.14 4.41 -3.00
C TRP A 196 6.70 4.25 -2.48
N ASP A 197 6.45 4.54 -1.22
CA ASP A 197 5.08 4.64 -0.70
C ASP A 197 4.40 5.93 -1.15
N THR A 198 5.17 6.99 -1.39
CA THR A 198 4.67 8.35 -1.61
C THR A 198 5.19 9.02 -2.90
N PRO A 199 5.46 8.29 -4.02
CA PRO A 199 6.03 8.90 -5.21
C PRO A 199 5.03 9.82 -5.92
N ALA A 200 3.74 9.53 -5.78
CA ALA A 200 2.64 10.26 -6.39
C ALA A 200 1.98 11.28 -5.47
N ASP A 201 2.34 11.33 -4.17
CA ASP A 201 1.68 12.19 -3.19
C ASP A 201 1.73 13.67 -3.58
N ARG A 202 0.65 14.37 -3.24
CA ARG A 202 0.48 15.81 -3.48
C ARG A 202 0.55 16.58 -2.17
N PRO A 203 1.16 17.78 -2.16
CA PRO A 203 1.19 18.60 -0.94
C PRO A 203 -0.21 19.08 -0.56
N GLY A 204 -0.45 19.25 0.74
CA GLY A 204 -1.69 19.80 1.28
C GLY A 204 -2.62 18.78 1.89
N ASP A 205 -3.93 18.95 1.68
CA ASP A 205 -4.95 18.05 2.24
C ASP A 205 -4.90 16.66 1.61
N GLU A 206 -4.93 15.61 2.44
CA GLU A 206 -4.77 14.22 1.99
C GLU A 206 -5.89 13.77 1.03
N PHE A 207 -7.14 14.18 1.26
CA PHE A 207 -8.26 13.80 0.40
C PHE A 207 -8.22 14.52 -0.94
N ALA A 208 -7.83 15.81 -0.93
CA ALA A 208 -7.60 16.55 -2.17
C ALA A 208 -6.43 15.97 -2.96
N GLY A 209 -5.35 15.55 -2.27
CA GLY A 209 -4.22 14.86 -2.87
C GLY A 209 -4.63 13.53 -3.50
N ALA A 210 -5.39 12.71 -2.80
CA ALA A 210 -5.91 11.45 -3.32
C ALA A 210 -6.79 11.65 -4.57
N ALA A 211 -7.68 12.64 -4.55
CA ALA A 211 -8.51 12.97 -5.70
C ALA A 211 -7.67 13.42 -6.90
N ALA A 212 -6.61 14.20 -6.68
CA ALA A 212 -5.69 14.63 -7.73
C ALA A 212 -4.90 13.45 -8.32
N ILE A 213 -4.46 12.49 -7.50
CA ILE A 213 -3.81 11.27 -7.95
C ILE A 213 -4.79 10.42 -8.77
N ALA A 214 -6.01 10.21 -8.28
CA ALA A 214 -7.03 9.43 -8.98
C ALA A 214 -7.42 10.04 -10.34
N ALA A 215 -7.40 11.37 -10.44
CA ALA A 215 -7.64 12.08 -11.70
C ALA A 215 -6.46 12.01 -12.67
N ALA A 216 -5.22 11.98 -12.16
CA ALA A 216 -4.00 11.90 -12.96
C ALA A 216 -3.62 10.46 -13.33
N ALA A 217 -4.08 9.48 -12.55
CA ALA A 217 -3.74 8.08 -12.76
C ALA A 217 -4.12 7.64 -14.17
N ASP A 218 -3.14 7.10 -14.87
CA ASP A 218 -3.39 6.36 -16.10
C ASP A 218 -4.29 5.17 -15.73
N ARG A 219 -5.45 5.06 -16.38
CA ARG A 219 -6.37 3.92 -16.23
C ARG A 219 -6.15 2.96 -17.40
N PRO A 220 -5.05 2.20 -17.35
CA PRO A 220 -4.74 1.31 -18.44
C PRO A 220 -5.82 0.24 -18.54
N PHE A 221 -5.99 -0.31 -19.73
CA PHE A 221 -6.77 -1.53 -19.88
C PHE A 221 -6.12 -2.60 -19.00
N VAL A 222 -6.81 -3.00 -17.94
CA VAL A 222 -6.44 -4.17 -17.15
C VAL A 222 -7.11 -5.39 -17.76
N ALA A 223 -6.38 -6.51 -17.83
CA ALA A 223 -6.98 -7.76 -18.31
C ALA A 223 -8.19 -8.11 -17.44
N PRO A 224 -9.29 -8.59 -18.06
CA PRO A 224 -10.44 -9.07 -17.30
C PRO A 224 -10.01 -10.10 -16.25
N PRO A 225 -10.68 -10.14 -15.08
CA PRO A 225 -10.36 -11.13 -14.06
C PRO A 225 -10.48 -12.56 -14.60
N SER A 226 -9.56 -13.43 -14.20
CA SER A 226 -9.53 -14.83 -14.66
C SER A 226 -10.70 -15.67 -14.11
N GLY A 227 -11.43 -15.15 -13.12
CA GLY A 227 -12.41 -15.89 -12.33
C GLY A 227 -11.81 -16.57 -11.09
N ASP A 228 -10.48 -16.61 -10.98
CA ASP A 228 -9.77 -17.04 -9.77
C ASP A 228 -9.00 -15.84 -9.18
N ALA A 229 -9.60 -15.21 -8.18
CA ALA A 229 -9.03 -14.01 -7.52
C ALA A 229 -7.63 -14.26 -6.93
N LEU A 230 -7.29 -15.50 -6.55
CA LEU A 230 -5.96 -15.83 -6.04
C LEU A 230 -4.93 -15.96 -7.17
N ALA A 231 -5.34 -16.45 -8.32
CA ALA A 231 -4.49 -16.46 -9.51
C ALA A 231 -4.20 -15.03 -9.97
N ASP A 232 -5.23 -14.18 -10.02
CA ASP A 232 -5.09 -12.76 -10.36
C ASP A 232 -4.16 -12.03 -9.38
N TYR A 233 -4.36 -12.21 -8.07
CA TYR A 233 -3.48 -11.67 -7.03
C TYR A 233 -2.01 -12.04 -7.27
N ARG A 234 -1.71 -13.30 -7.60
CA ARG A 234 -0.34 -13.75 -7.84
C ARG A 234 0.29 -13.11 -9.08
N LEU A 235 -0.50 -12.81 -10.09
CA LEU A 235 -0.05 -12.04 -11.26
C LEU A 235 0.31 -10.60 -10.85
N TRP A 236 -0.52 -9.93 -10.03
CA TRP A 236 -0.25 -8.57 -9.55
C TRP A 236 1.05 -8.49 -8.73
N VAL A 237 1.27 -9.49 -7.85
CA VAL A 237 2.54 -9.61 -7.10
C VAL A 237 3.72 -9.78 -8.05
N ALA A 238 3.61 -10.66 -9.07
CA ALA A 238 4.70 -10.88 -10.01
C ALA A 238 4.99 -9.65 -10.88
N GLU A 239 3.98 -8.87 -11.25
CA GLU A 239 4.16 -7.58 -11.91
C GLU A 239 4.94 -6.60 -11.02
N SER A 240 4.57 -6.47 -9.74
CA SER A 240 5.25 -5.59 -8.78
C SER A 240 6.67 -6.04 -8.49
N GLU A 241 6.95 -7.35 -8.41
CA GLU A 241 8.32 -7.90 -8.33
C GLU A 241 9.17 -7.44 -9.52
N ARG A 242 8.58 -7.41 -10.75
CA ARG A 242 9.28 -6.97 -11.94
C ARG A 242 9.55 -5.46 -11.92
N VAL A 243 8.55 -4.65 -11.59
CA VAL A 243 8.72 -3.20 -11.45
C VAL A 243 9.77 -2.87 -10.38
N ALA A 244 9.79 -3.60 -9.27
CA ALA A 244 10.84 -3.44 -8.26
C ALA A 244 12.24 -3.72 -8.84
N ALA A 245 12.38 -4.79 -9.64
CA ALA A 245 13.66 -5.20 -10.22
C ALA A 245 14.13 -4.28 -11.34
N GLU A 246 13.22 -3.81 -12.19
CA GLU A 246 13.54 -3.11 -13.44
C GLU A 246 13.55 -1.58 -13.27
N ASP A 247 12.69 -1.04 -12.41
CA ASP A 247 12.47 0.40 -12.26
C ASP A 247 12.85 0.97 -10.91
N ALA A 248 12.54 0.25 -9.79
CA ALA A 248 12.76 0.81 -8.47
C ALA A 248 14.23 0.75 -8.04
N TYR A 249 14.85 -0.42 -8.08
CA TYR A 249 16.20 -0.60 -7.56
C TYR A 249 17.32 -0.12 -8.47
N PRO A 250 17.36 -0.38 -9.79
CA PRO A 250 18.58 -0.20 -10.59
C PRO A 250 19.17 1.21 -10.51
N ASP A 251 18.37 2.22 -10.69
CA ASP A 251 18.82 3.61 -10.74
C ASP A 251 18.98 4.25 -9.36
N ALA A 252 18.36 3.69 -8.32
CA ALA A 252 18.50 4.14 -6.94
C ALA A 252 19.73 3.56 -6.24
N MET A 253 20.29 2.43 -6.72
CA MET A 253 21.37 1.70 -6.04
C MET A 253 22.64 2.53 -5.82
N GLY A 254 22.89 3.56 -6.60
CA GLY A 254 24.02 4.48 -6.43
C GLY A 254 23.77 5.63 -5.45
N ALA A 255 22.50 5.96 -5.20
CA ALA A 255 22.09 7.06 -4.32
C ALA A 255 21.70 6.59 -2.92
N GLU A 256 21.46 5.28 -2.72
CA GLU A 256 21.03 4.71 -1.44
C GLU A 256 22.16 4.70 -0.40
N GLY A 257 21.95 5.38 0.73
CA GLY A 257 22.85 5.35 1.88
C GLY A 257 22.37 4.39 2.98
N ASP A 258 23.28 3.93 3.83
CA ASP A 258 22.98 3.07 4.98
C ASP A 258 22.48 3.85 6.22
N ARG A 259 22.50 5.17 6.15
CA ARG A 259 22.08 6.12 7.21
C ARG A 259 21.71 7.49 6.63
N PRO A 260 20.95 8.34 7.37
CA PRO A 260 20.46 9.62 6.86
C PRO A 260 21.56 10.54 6.32
N GLU A 261 22.72 10.58 7.00
CA GLU A 261 23.84 11.45 6.64
C GLU A 261 24.51 11.05 5.32
N LYS A 262 24.31 9.80 4.90
CA LYS A 262 24.83 9.25 3.65
C LYS A 262 23.77 9.13 2.55
N ALA A 263 22.56 9.63 2.79
CA ALA A 263 21.50 9.66 1.81
C ALA A 263 21.96 10.46 0.58
N GLY A 264 22.10 9.80 -0.56
CA GLY A 264 22.36 10.45 -1.84
C GLY A 264 21.09 11.05 -2.45
N VAL A 265 21.29 11.96 -3.39
CA VAL A 265 20.20 12.61 -4.12
C VAL A 265 19.80 11.74 -5.31
N LEU A 266 18.51 11.43 -5.40
CA LEU A 266 17.95 10.75 -6.58
C LEU A 266 17.98 11.68 -7.80
N ALA A 267 18.22 11.11 -8.97
CA ALA A 267 18.15 11.86 -10.21
C ALA A 267 16.71 12.38 -10.44
N PRO A 268 16.52 13.63 -10.88
CA PRO A 268 15.18 14.19 -11.12
C PRO A 268 14.34 13.33 -12.06
N GLU A 269 14.96 12.74 -13.07
CA GLU A 269 14.31 11.85 -14.05
C GLU A 269 13.83 10.56 -13.39
N TYR A 270 14.55 10.07 -12.37
CA TYR A 270 14.13 8.91 -11.58
C TYR A 270 12.93 9.24 -10.70
N VAL A 271 12.96 10.40 -10.03
CA VAL A 271 11.84 10.86 -9.18
C VAL A 271 10.56 11.00 -10.00
N GLU A 272 10.66 11.61 -11.20
CA GLU A 272 9.51 11.77 -12.10
C GLU A 272 9.03 10.43 -12.65
N ARG A 273 9.93 9.52 -13.01
CA ARG A 273 9.55 8.18 -13.46
C ARG A 273 8.86 7.39 -12.36
N ALA A 274 9.37 7.45 -11.12
CA ALA A 274 8.74 6.82 -9.96
C ALA A 274 7.32 7.35 -9.73
N ARG A 275 7.11 8.67 -9.90
CA ARG A 275 5.78 9.28 -9.83
C ARG A 275 4.82 8.70 -10.87
N LEU A 276 5.23 8.64 -12.13
CA LEU A 276 4.41 8.09 -13.22
C LEU A 276 4.10 6.61 -13.01
N ILE A 277 5.09 5.83 -12.55
CA ILE A 277 4.87 4.42 -12.20
C ILE A 277 3.89 4.30 -11.04
N GLY A 278 4.03 5.13 -10.00
CA GLY A 278 3.11 5.14 -8.86
C GLY A 278 1.67 5.42 -9.29
N GLU A 279 1.45 6.46 -10.08
CA GLU A 279 0.12 6.80 -10.62
C GLU A 279 -0.47 5.65 -11.45
N LYS A 280 0.33 5.05 -12.32
CA LYS A 280 -0.09 3.89 -13.12
C LYS A 280 -0.47 2.70 -12.26
N ARG A 281 0.38 2.34 -11.26
CA ARG A 281 0.13 1.18 -10.38
C ARG A 281 -1.09 1.41 -9.48
N ILE A 282 -1.33 2.63 -9.01
CA ILE A 282 -2.54 3.01 -8.29
C ILE A 282 -3.77 2.88 -9.19
N GLY A 283 -3.68 3.32 -10.45
CA GLY A 283 -4.74 3.16 -11.45
C GLY A 283 -5.09 1.70 -11.68
N GLU A 284 -4.10 0.85 -11.94
CA GLU A 284 -4.26 -0.61 -12.11
C GLU A 284 -4.91 -1.25 -10.87
N ALA A 285 -4.47 -0.87 -9.67
CA ALA A 285 -5.02 -1.37 -8.42
C ALA A 285 -6.51 -1.03 -8.26
N GLY A 286 -6.90 0.23 -8.56
CA GLY A 286 -8.29 0.67 -8.47
C GLY A 286 -9.21 -0.03 -9.46
N GLU A 287 -8.79 -0.19 -10.72
CA GLU A 287 -9.55 -0.92 -11.74
C GLU A 287 -9.74 -2.40 -11.36
N ARG A 288 -8.67 -3.06 -10.90
CA ARG A 288 -8.69 -4.47 -10.46
C ARG A 288 -9.51 -4.68 -9.18
N LEU A 289 -9.45 -3.71 -8.26
CA LEU A 289 -10.29 -3.73 -7.06
C LEU A 289 -11.77 -3.63 -7.44
N ALA A 290 -12.15 -2.76 -8.37
CA ALA A 290 -13.53 -2.65 -8.83
C ALA A 290 -14.04 -3.98 -9.42
N ASP A 291 -13.25 -4.64 -10.27
CA ASP A 291 -13.60 -5.95 -10.83
C ASP A 291 -13.79 -7.02 -9.74
N LEU A 292 -12.88 -7.04 -8.75
CA LEU A 292 -12.98 -7.96 -7.62
C LEU A 292 -14.24 -7.70 -6.79
N LEU A 293 -14.56 -6.43 -6.52
CA LEU A 293 -15.74 -6.05 -5.73
C LEU A 293 -17.04 -6.38 -6.46
N ALA A 294 -17.14 -6.13 -7.77
CA ALA A 294 -18.29 -6.52 -8.58
C ALA A 294 -18.50 -8.06 -8.53
N ALA A 295 -17.43 -8.84 -8.56
CA ALA A 295 -17.52 -10.30 -8.43
C ALA A 295 -17.91 -10.78 -7.02
N LEU A 296 -17.54 -10.03 -5.97
CA LEU A 296 -17.87 -10.37 -4.57
C LEU A 296 -19.29 -9.94 -4.17
N PHE A 297 -19.82 -8.89 -4.80
CA PHE A 297 -21.12 -8.29 -4.50
C PHE A 297 -21.97 -8.17 -5.77
N PRO A 298 -22.28 -9.28 -6.47
CA PRO A 298 -23.03 -9.23 -7.72
C PRO A 298 -24.42 -8.64 -7.51
N ALA A 299 -24.94 -7.91 -8.51
CA ALA A 299 -26.34 -7.53 -8.56
C ALA A 299 -27.23 -8.79 -8.57
N ASN A 300 -28.26 -8.84 -7.72
CA ASN A 300 -29.23 -9.94 -7.65
C ASN A 300 -30.11 -9.99 -8.89
#